data_1a359f09093f32f8f4fb1c71a322ae42
#
_entry.id   1a359f09093f32f8f4fb1c71a322ae42
#
_cell.length_a   1.000
_cell.length_b   1.000
_cell.length_c   1.000
_cell.angle_alpha   90.00
_cell.angle_beta   90.00
_cell.angle_gamma   90.00
#
_symmetry.space_group_name_H-M   'P 1'
#
loop_
_entity.id
_entity.type
_entity.pdbx_description
1 polymer ?
#
loop_
_entity_poly.entity_id
_entity_poly.type
_entity_poly.pdbx_seq_one_letter_code
_entity_poly.pdbx_strand_id
1 'polypeptide(L)'
;MILVVRGKRYPAAAIGLVEASIYITALGRVMRNIDDPLKVLAYGLGFASGTLLGSWVEERLALGHVTLEVIPPEENAEELLRAVRTAGYGVTVLTGHGLKGPKQVLLVSTDRKSLPRLAAIIEEFAPDSFMTVLETRAVRGGVTPFLK
;
A
#
# COMPACT_ATOMS: atom_id res chain seq x y z
N MET A 1 -0.82 -13.10 -4.16
CA MET A 1 -0.52 -13.02 -2.70
C MET A 1 -1.52 -12.20 -1.88
N ILE A 2 -2.22 -11.24 -2.45
CA ILE A 2 -3.21 -10.35 -1.78
C ILE A 2 -4.36 -11.13 -1.10
N LEU A 3 -4.82 -12.24 -1.68
CA LEU A 3 -5.92 -13.05 -1.12
C LEU A 3 -5.57 -13.76 0.19
N VAL A 4 -4.30 -14.13 0.38
CA VAL A 4 -3.81 -14.76 1.63
C VAL A 4 -3.86 -13.76 2.77
N VAL A 5 -3.50 -12.51 2.52
CA VAL A 5 -3.52 -11.42 3.51
C VAL A 5 -4.95 -11.13 4.00
N ARG A 6 -5.97 -11.35 3.15
CA ARG A 6 -7.39 -11.17 3.48
C ARG A 6 -8.05 -12.39 4.14
N GLY A 7 -7.30 -13.42 4.52
CA GLY A 7 -7.82 -14.62 5.20
C GLY A 7 -8.60 -15.58 4.29
N LYS A 8 -8.63 -15.36 2.98
CA LYS A 8 -9.31 -16.23 2.00
C LYS A 8 -8.39 -17.35 1.51
N ARG A 9 -8.12 -18.32 2.39
CA ARG A 9 -7.12 -19.38 2.16
C ARG A 9 -7.45 -20.29 0.97
N TYR A 10 -8.71 -20.72 0.84
CA TYR A 10 -9.13 -21.64 -0.23
C TYR A 10 -9.04 -21.03 -1.64
N PRO A 11 -9.58 -19.83 -1.91
CA PRO A 11 -9.39 -19.19 -3.22
C PRO A 11 -7.91 -18.91 -3.54
N ALA A 12 -7.12 -18.55 -2.55
CA ALA A 12 -5.68 -18.33 -2.73
C ALA A 12 -4.96 -19.63 -3.15
N ALA A 13 -5.28 -20.77 -2.52
CA ALA A 13 -4.73 -22.07 -2.88
C ALA A 13 -5.15 -22.50 -4.30
N ALA A 14 -6.40 -22.27 -4.69
CA ALA A 14 -6.87 -22.61 -6.04
C ALA A 14 -6.15 -21.78 -7.12
N ILE A 15 -5.97 -20.48 -6.90
CA ILE A 15 -5.21 -19.61 -7.80
C ILE A 15 -3.74 -20.04 -7.87
N GLY A 16 -3.12 -20.36 -6.72
CA GLY A 16 -1.75 -20.86 -6.69
C GLY A 16 -1.56 -22.17 -7.45
N LEU A 17 -2.55 -23.08 -7.40
CA LEU A 17 -2.51 -24.32 -8.18
C LEU A 17 -2.53 -24.04 -9.69
N VAL A 18 -3.41 -23.14 -10.14
CA VAL A 18 -3.49 -22.72 -11.56
C VAL A 18 -2.18 -22.07 -12.00
N GLU A 19 -1.66 -21.14 -11.19
CA GLU A 19 -0.39 -20.45 -11.46
C GLU A 19 0.78 -21.44 -11.58
N ALA A 20 0.91 -22.37 -10.64
CA ALA A 20 1.93 -23.39 -10.65
C ALA A 20 1.82 -24.32 -11.90
N SER A 21 0.60 -24.69 -12.29
CA SER A 21 0.34 -25.52 -13.47
C SER A 21 0.76 -24.83 -14.77
N ILE A 22 0.43 -23.54 -14.90
CA ILE A 22 0.84 -22.72 -16.05
C ILE A 22 2.36 -22.60 -16.08
N TYR A 23 2.98 -22.30 -14.93
CA TYR A 23 4.43 -22.15 -14.82
C TYR A 23 5.18 -23.42 -15.23
N ILE A 24 4.79 -24.59 -14.68
CA ILE A 24 5.42 -25.88 -14.99
C ILE A 24 5.26 -26.23 -16.47
N THR A 25 4.08 -25.96 -17.05
CA THR A 25 3.82 -26.23 -18.46
C THR A 25 4.69 -25.35 -19.37
N ALA A 26 4.79 -24.06 -19.08
CA ALA A 26 5.62 -23.12 -19.82
C ALA A 26 7.11 -23.48 -19.70
N LEU A 27 7.58 -23.74 -18.49
CA LEU A 27 8.97 -24.12 -18.22
C LEU A 27 9.33 -25.43 -18.92
N GLY A 28 8.44 -26.44 -18.89
CA GLY A 28 8.67 -27.72 -19.57
C GLY A 28 8.80 -27.59 -21.08
N ARG A 29 8.14 -26.60 -21.70
CA ARG A 29 8.32 -26.30 -23.13
C ARG A 29 9.67 -25.66 -23.43
N VAL A 30 10.12 -24.75 -22.59
CA VAL A 30 11.44 -24.10 -22.70
C VAL A 30 12.56 -25.12 -22.50
N MET A 31 12.45 -25.96 -21.49
CA MET A 31 13.46 -26.99 -21.17
C MET A 31 13.67 -28.01 -22.28
N ARG A 32 12.62 -28.34 -23.04
CA ARG A 32 12.75 -29.26 -24.22
C ARG A 32 13.54 -28.67 -25.39
N ASN A 33 13.74 -27.37 -25.42
CA ASN A 33 14.42 -26.62 -26.48
C ASN A 33 15.35 -25.58 -25.91
N ILE A 34 16.09 -25.94 -24.85
CA ILE A 34 16.98 -25.04 -24.12
C ILE A 34 18.15 -24.57 -24.99
N ASP A 35 18.48 -25.33 -26.05
CA ASP A 35 19.54 -24.98 -27.02
C ASP A 35 19.13 -23.84 -27.96
N ASP A 36 17.85 -23.43 -27.94
CA ASP A 36 17.35 -22.32 -28.75
C ASP A 36 17.33 -21.03 -27.91
N PRO A 37 18.32 -20.14 -28.07
CA PRO A 37 18.42 -18.94 -27.28
C PRO A 37 17.24 -17.99 -27.48
N LEU A 38 16.56 -18.04 -28.62
CA LEU A 38 15.41 -17.21 -28.90
C LEU A 38 14.21 -17.58 -28.00
N LYS A 39 13.99 -18.88 -27.76
CA LYS A 39 12.93 -19.36 -26.89
C LYS A 39 13.19 -19.02 -25.43
N VAL A 40 14.44 -19.12 -24.97
CA VAL A 40 14.85 -18.72 -23.64
C VAL A 40 14.65 -17.22 -23.44
N LEU A 41 15.05 -16.41 -24.42
CA LEU A 41 14.86 -14.96 -24.39
C LEU A 41 13.36 -14.58 -24.38
N ALA A 42 12.57 -15.21 -25.24
CA ALA A 42 11.12 -14.98 -25.31
C ALA A 42 10.43 -15.29 -23.97
N TYR A 43 10.82 -16.39 -23.29
CA TYR A 43 10.32 -16.73 -21.98
C TYR A 43 10.70 -15.66 -20.94
N GLY A 44 11.97 -15.23 -20.90
CA GLY A 44 12.45 -14.20 -19.99
C GLY A 44 11.72 -12.86 -20.17
N LEU A 45 11.53 -12.43 -21.41
CA LEU A 45 10.78 -11.22 -21.73
C LEU A 45 9.30 -11.33 -21.34
N GLY A 46 8.67 -12.49 -21.57
CA GLY A 46 7.30 -12.78 -21.14
C GLY A 46 7.15 -12.72 -19.63
N PHE A 47 8.08 -13.29 -18.88
CA PHE A 47 8.10 -13.25 -17.43
C PHE A 47 8.29 -11.82 -16.91
N ALA A 48 9.26 -11.09 -17.45
CA ALA A 48 9.54 -9.71 -17.06
C ALA A 48 8.34 -8.80 -17.32
N SER A 49 7.73 -8.89 -18.51
CA SER A 49 6.54 -8.09 -18.84
C SER A 49 5.33 -8.47 -17.96
N GLY A 50 5.14 -9.75 -17.66
CA GLY A 50 4.10 -10.21 -16.74
C GLY A 50 4.27 -9.65 -15.34
N THR A 51 5.49 -9.61 -14.82
CA THR A 51 5.82 -9.03 -13.52
C THR A 51 5.53 -7.53 -13.50
N LEU A 52 5.95 -6.78 -14.53
CA LEU A 52 5.69 -5.36 -14.63
C LEU A 52 4.19 -5.04 -14.70
N LEU A 53 3.46 -5.77 -15.52
CA LEU A 53 1.99 -5.61 -15.62
C LEU A 53 1.30 -5.97 -14.31
N GLY A 54 1.73 -7.05 -13.66
CA GLY A 54 1.20 -7.45 -12.35
C GLY A 54 1.39 -6.39 -11.27
N SER A 55 2.60 -5.83 -11.16
CA SER A 55 2.91 -4.74 -10.23
C SER A 55 2.09 -3.49 -10.53
N TRP A 56 1.96 -3.12 -11.79
CA TRP A 56 1.17 -1.97 -12.19
C TRP A 56 -0.33 -2.13 -11.84
N VAL A 57 -0.89 -3.32 -12.07
CA VAL A 57 -2.27 -3.64 -11.68
C VAL A 57 -2.43 -3.59 -10.15
N GLU A 58 -1.47 -4.13 -9.40
CA GLU A 58 -1.49 -4.11 -7.93
C GLU A 58 -1.48 -2.68 -7.39
N GLU A 59 -0.64 -1.81 -7.92
CA GLU A 59 -0.59 -0.38 -7.59
C GLU A 59 -1.92 0.33 -7.93
N ARG A 60 -2.48 0.06 -9.11
CA ARG A 60 -3.77 0.65 -9.54
C ARG A 60 -4.95 0.20 -8.68
N LEU A 61 -4.95 -1.03 -8.26
CA LEU A 61 -6.01 -1.55 -7.37
C LEU A 61 -5.95 -0.89 -5.99
N ALA A 62 -4.76 -0.42 -5.56
CA ALA A 62 -4.52 0.27 -4.29
C ALA A 62 -5.34 -0.35 -3.13
N LEU A 63 -5.35 -1.69 -3.08
CA LEU A 63 -6.15 -2.45 -2.12
C LEU A 63 -5.47 -2.43 -0.75
N GLY A 64 -6.24 -2.09 0.28
CA GLY A 64 -5.79 -2.16 1.67
C GLY A 64 -6.01 -0.86 2.43
N HIS A 65 -5.67 -0.91 3.71
CA HIS A 65 -5.70 0.22 4.61
C HIS A 65 -4.27 0.56 4.99
N VAL A 66 -4.02 1.85 5.17
CA VAL A 66 -2.76 2.38 5.64
C VAL A 66 -3.01 3.25 6.86
N THR A 67 -2.04 3.32 7.74
CA THR A 67 -2.03 4.27 8.84
C THR A 67 -0.89 5.24 8.60
N LEU A 68 -1.22 6.52 8.51
CA LEU A 68 -0.22 7.56 8.48
C LEU A 68 0.10 7.96 9.91
N GLU A 69 1.37 7.98 10.21
CA GLU A 69 1.94 8.61 11.37
C GLU A 69 2.54 9.94 10.94
N VAL A 70 2.02 11.03 11.44
CA VAL A 70 2.44 12.38 11.07
C VAL A 70 2.89 13.12 12.31
N ILE A 71 4.10 13.65 12.29
CA ILE A 71 4.68 14.46 13.37
C ILE A 71 4.90 15.88 12.81
N PRO A 72 3.92 16.76 12.94
CA PRO A 72 4.03 18.12 12.44
C PRO A 72 4.95 18.97 13.37
N PRO A 73 5.46 20.10 12.85
CA PRO A 73 5.98 21.17 13.70
C PRO A 73 4.92 21.63 14.71
N GLU A 74 5.32 22.04 15.90
CA GLU A 74 4.39 22.40 16.97
C GLU A 74 3.44 23.53 16.57
N GLU A 75 3.93 24.50 15.83
CA GLU A 75 3.19 25.64 15.30
C GLU A 75 2.07 25.27 14.32
N ASN A 76 2.24 24.17 13.57
CA ASN A 76 1.28 23.72 12.54
C ASN A 76 0.35 22.60 13.04
N ALA A 77 0.61 22.03 14.22
CA ALA A 77 -0.06 20.81 14.68
C ALA A 77 -1.58 20.96 14.82
N GLU A 78 -2.05 22.05 15.42
CA GLU A 78 -3.47 22.32 15.62
C GLU A 78 -4.20 22.62 14.31
N GLU A 79 -3.57 23.37 13.40
CA GLU A 79 -4.15 23.72 12.09
C GLU A 79 -4.27 22.48 11.22
N LEU A 80 -3.21 21.67 11.12
CA LEU A 80 -3.23 20.40 10.43
C LEU A 80 -4.30 19.46 10.99
N LEU A 81 -4.40 19.33 12.31
CA LEU A 81 -5.40 18.49 12.97
C LEU A 81 -6.83 18.88 12.55
N ARG A 82 -7.12 20.19 12.53
CA ARG A 82 -8.42 20.71 12.08
C ARG A 82 -8.67 20.43 10.61
N ALA A 83 -7.68 20.67 9.74
CA ALA A 83 -7.78 20.44 8.30
C ALA A 83 -8.09 18.96 7.99
N VAL A 84 -7.36 18.04 8.61
CA VAL A 84 -7.53 16.59 8.42
C VAL A 84 -8.91 16.14 8.91
N ARG A 85 -9.37 16.62 10.06
CA ARG A 85 -10.73 16.32 10.58
C ARG A 85 -11.83 16.90 9.71
N THR A 86 -11.68 18.13 9.23
CA THR A 86 -12.65 18.77 8.33
C THR A 86 -12.75 18.03 6.99
N ALA A 87 -11.65 17.43 6.53
CA ALA A 87 -11.64 16.57 5.35
C ALA A 87 -12.30 15.19 5.57
N GLY A 88 -12.78 14.90 6.80
CA GLY A 88 -13.52 13.70 7.16
C GLY A 88 -12.67 12.54 7.65
N TYR A 89 -11.38 12.74 7.89
CA TYR A 89 -10.50 11.67 8.40
C TYR A 89 -10.57 11.56 9.93
N GLY A 90 -10.60 10.32 10.43
CA GLY A 90 -10.43 10.03 11.85
C GLY A 90 -8.97 10.20 12.26
N VAL A 91 -8.71 11.05 13.24
CA VAL A 91 -7.36 11.34 13.74
C VAL A 91 -7.26 11.02 15.22
N THR A 92 -6.31 10.19 15.60
CA THR A 92 -5.90 9.98 16.98
C THR A 92 -4.64 10.77 17.23
N VAL A 93 -4.66 11.60 18.29
CA VAL A 93 -3.50 12.39 18.71
C VAL A 93 -2.83 11.69 19.88
N LEU A 94 -1.53 11.47 19.76
CA LEU A 94 -0.67 10.96 20.83
C LEU A 94 0.37 12.02 21.19
N THR A 95 0.74 12.10 22.45
CA THR A 95 1.87 12.91 22.89
C THR A 95 3.11 12.04 22.95
N GLY A 96 4.11 12.37 22.14
CA GLY A 96 5.43 11.76 22.16
C GLY A 96 6.48 12.71 22.72
N HIS A 97 7.69 12.20 22.95
CA HIS A 97 8.84 13.00 23.33
C HIS A 97 9.95 12.80 22.29
N GLY A 98 10.31 13.86 21.59
CA GLY A 98 11.42 13.88 20.66
C GLY A 98 12.67 14.52 21.28
N LEU A 99 13.74 14.63 20.49
CA LEU A 99 15.01 15.22 20.92
C LEU A 99 14.87 16.66 21.44
N LYS A 100 13.92 17.43 20.90
CA LYS A 100 13.71 18.85 21.24
C LYS A 100 12.55 19.08 22.22
N GLY A 101 11.96 18.02 22.81
CA GLY A 101 10.85 18.13 23.75
C GLY A 101 9.59 17.36 23.32
N PRO A 102 8.43 17.68 23.94
CA PRO A 102 7.17 17.01 23.61
C PRO A 102 6.77 17.30 22.16
N LYS A 103 6.16 16.31 21.52
CA LYS A 103 5.68 16.35 20.14
C LYS A 103 4.29 15.75 20.04
N GLN A 104 3.44 16.33 19.21
CA GLN A 104 2.18 15.69 18.83
C GLN A 104 2.42 14.72 17.69
N VAL A 105 1.87 13.51 17.81
CA VAL A 105 1.88 12.47 16.81
C VAL A 105 0.44 12.23 16.37
N LEU A 106 0.14 12.49 15.11
CA LEU A 106 -1.18 12.29 14.52
C LEU A 106 -1.20 10.93 13.84
N LEU A 107 -2.08 10.04 14.28
CA LEU A 107 -2.33 8.75 13.63
C LEU A 107 -3.63 8.83 12.83
N VAL A 108 -3.53 8.63 11.52
CA VAL A 108 -4.66 8.69 10.59
C VAL A 108 -4.75 7.38 9.83
N SER A 109 -5.78 6.58 10.12
CA SER A 109 -6.03 5.34 9.37
C SER A 109 -7.00 5.62 8.23
N THR A 110 -6.62 5.22 7.01
CA THR A 110 -7.41 5.46 5.81
C THR A 110 -7.23 4.37 4.76
N ASP A 111 -8.08 4.36 3.74
CA ASP A 111 -7.89 3.54 2.55
C ASP A 111 -6.66 4.01 1.76
N ARG A 112 -5.90 3.08 1.20
CA ARG A 112 -4.73 3.38 0.38
C ARG A 112 -5.05 4.32 -0.80
N LYS A 113 -6.28 4.25 -1.32
CA LYS A 113 -6.78 5.17 -2.37
C LYS A 113 -6.86 6.62 -1.93
N SER A 114 -7.09 6.86 -0.65
CA SER A 114 -7.21 8.21 -0.08
C SER A 114 -5.87 8.81 0.33
N LEU A 115 -4.81 8.01 0.33
CA LEU A 115 -3.47 8.44 0.72
C LEU A 115 -2.97 9.68 -0.03
N PRO A 116 -3.08 9.77 -1.39
CA PRO A 116 -2.59 10.96 -2.11
C PRO A 116 -3.31 12.24 -1.69
N ARG A 117 -4.62 12.16 -1.44
CA ARG A 117 -5.42 13.31 -0.99
C ARG A 117 -5.03 13.75 0.43
N LEU A 118 -4.82 12.79 1.32
CA LEU A 118 -4.39 13.07 2.69
C LEU A 118 -2.98 13.65 2.72
N ALA A 119 -2.06 13.11 1.91
CA ALA A 119 -0.70 13.63 1.78
C ALA A 119 -0.69 15.08 1.26
N ALA A 120 -1.56 15.42 0.30
CA ALA A 120 -1.69 16.80 -0.18
C ALA A 120 -2.15 17.78 0.91
N ILE A 121 -3.07 17.36 1.78
CA ILE A 121 -3.50 18.18 2.93
C ILE A 121 -2.33 18.39 3.91
N ILE A 122 -1.54 17.36 4.17
CA ILE A 122 -0.39 17.47 5.08
C ILE A 122 0.66 18.43 4.49
N GLU A 123 0.93 18.30 3.20
CA GLU A 123 1.88 19.17 2.49
C GLU A 123 1.43 20.64 2.48
N GLU A 124 0.12 20.88 2.36
CA GLU A 124 -0.46 22.24 2.36
C GLU A 124 -0.36 22.94 3.72
N PHE A 125 -0.69 22.22 4.81
CA PHE A 125 -0.79 22.81 6.14
C PHE A 125 0.46 22.63 7.01
N ALA A 126 1.30 21.66 6.71
CA ALA A 126 2.51 21.36 7.48
C ALA A 126 3.58 20.67 6.61
N PRO A 127 4.18 21.38 5.64
CA PRO A 127 5.14 20.81 4.69
C PRO A 127 6.38 20.20 5.35
N ASP A 128 6.80 20.74 6.48
CA ASP A 128 7.96 20.25 7.24
C ASP A 128 7.62 19.10 8.21
N SER A 129 6.46 18.47 8.04
CA SER A 129 6.06 17.33 8.88
C SER A 129 6.86 16.08 8.54
N PHE A 130 7.29 15.34 9.56
CA PHE A 130 7.72 13.97 9.37
C PHE A 130 6.50 13.07 9.15
N MET A 131 6.47 12.35 8.04
CA MET A 131 5.36 11.46 7.69
C MET A 131 5.86 10.05 7.40
N THR A 132 5.24 9.06 8.06
CA THR A 132 5.48 7.63 7.82
C THR A 132 4.19 6.95 7.45
N VAL A 133 4.23 6.11 6.41
CA VAL A 133 3.09 5.29 5.97
C VAL A 133 3.30 3.86 6.44
N LEU A 134 2.42 3.40 7.32
CA LEU A 134 2.44 2.06 7.87
C LEU A 134 1.38 1.20 7.19
N GLU A 135 1.76 0.04 6.68
CA GLU A 135 0.80 -0.92 6.11
C GLU A 135 0.00 -1.61 7.21
N THR A 136 -1.32 -1.48 7.14
CA THR A 136 -2.22 -2.04 8.14
C THR A 136 -2.86 -3.32 7.60
N ARG A 137 -2.62 -4.45 8.25
CA ARG A 137 -3.14 -5.77 7.83
C ARG A 137 -4.66 -5.90 8.01
N ALA A 138 -5.19 -5.34 9.07
CA ALA A 138 -6.62 -5.38 9.37
C ALA A 138 -7.05 -4.16 10.18
N VAL A 139 -8.19 -3.58 9.82
CA VAL A 139 -8.86 -2.52 10.58
C VAL A 139 -10.24 -3.02 10.97
N ARG A 140 -10.62 -2.81 12.23
CA ARG A 140 -11.96 -3.09 12.72
C ARG A 140 -12.50 -1.87 13.46
N GLY A 141 -13.52 -1.24 12.91
CA GLY A 141 -14.07 0.02 13.43
C GLY A 141 -13.26 1.25 12.98
N GLY A 142 -13.62 2.41 13.48
CA GLY A 142 -13.00 3.69 13.12
C GLY A 142 -13.82 4.52 12.15
N VAL A 143 -13.39 5.77 11.92
CA VAL A 143 -14.00 6.72 11.00
C VAL A 143 -13.14 6.76 9.73
N THR A 144 -13.69 6.26 8.62
CA THR A 144 -13.10 6.40 7.30
C THR A 144 -13.97 7.34 6.47
N PRO A 145 -13.40 8.31 5.73
CA PRO A 145 -14.21 9.14 4.84
C PRO A 145 -14.82 8.26 3.76
N PHE A 146 -16.15 8.30 3.65
CA PHE A 146 -16.85 7.67 2.53
C PHE A 146 -16.52 8.46 1.27
N LEU A 147 -15.74 7.90 0.36
CA LEU A 147 -15.63 8.39 -1.00
C LEU A 147 -17.01 8.18 -1.65
N LYS A 148 -17.75 9.28 -1.82
CA LYS A 148 -18.93 9.32 -2.70
C LYS A 148 -18.49 9.38 -4.14
#